data_1b5ae0683b76007f246193f396558738
#
_entry.id   1b5ae0683b76007f246193f396558738
#
_cell.length_a   1.000
_cell.length_b   1.000
_cell.length_c   1.000
_cell.angle_alpha   90.00
_cell.angle_beta   90.00
_cell.angle_gamma   90.00
#
_symmetry.space_group_name_H-M   'P 1'
#
loop_
_entity.id
_entity.type
_entity.pdbx_description
1 polymer ?
#
loop_
_entity_poly.entity_id
_entity_poly.type
_entity_poly.pdbx_seq_one_letter_code
_entity_poly.pdbx_strand_id
1 'polypeptide(L)'
;MTDLGTAGWIAAACCWASLGPAGARWLRVAQREHYLAGSATRFALRWWIRVRANTPLLVLALVAAGLSWRWPVSSVGTAAVALIAPLGLSVRGRTSPLGVTRRLVTLAAIWCAGEGGLVALGFVVHRAPFLTAMAVVVAPAMVDLACLATVPVERLLASRFVATATRRLGAVHPLIVGITGSFGKTSTKNYVVHLLAHQARVVASPASFNNRAGLARAVNEHLVDGTEVFVAEMGTYGRGEIAELCGWCPPKIAVITAIGPVHLERFGSEEEILAAKSEIADGAATVVLNTDDERLARLGDDLARRDGPPVLIRCSTADRSADVCVIEDSGVCEV
;
A
#
# COMPACT_ATOMS: atom_id res chain seq x y z
N MET A 1 9.81 -47.32 11.08
CA MET A 1 8.60 -46.75 10.47
C MET A 1 7.54 -46.69 11.56
N THR A 2 7.35 -45.57 12.22
CA THR A 2 6.26 -45.39 13.18
C THR A 2 5.01 -45.10 12.34
N ASP A 3 4.15 -46.12 12.21
CA ASP A 3 2.85 -45.97 11.59
C ASP A 3 2.11 -44.84 12.33
N LEU A 4 1.70 -43.79 11.59
CA LEU A 4 0.83 -42.73 12.12
C LEU A 4 -0.51 -43.44 12.40
N GLY A 5 -0.74 -43.87 13.62
CA GLY A 5 -2.00 -44.49 13.99
C GLY A 5 -3.19 -43.58 13.57
N THR A 6 -4.40 -44.11 13.47
CA THR A 6 -5.63 -43.39 13.06
C THR A 6 -5.76 -42.01 13.71
N ALA A 7 -5.36 -41.87 14.96
CA ALA A 7 -5.36 -40.62 15.69
C ALA A 7 -4.41 -39.55 15.11
N GLY A 8 -3.24 -39.96 14.60
CA GLY A 8 -2.29 -39.04 13.94
C GLY A 8 -2.80 -38.54 12.59
N TRP A 9 -3.47 -39.38 11.83
CA TRP A 9 -4.12 -38.98 10.58
C TRP A 9 -5.27 -38.01 10.80
N ILE A 10 -6.13 -38.27 11.81
CA ILE A 10 -7.20 -37.35 12.19
C ILE A 10 -6.64 -36.00 12.61
N ALA A 11 -5.57 -36.01 13.42
CA ALA A 11 -4.93 -34.78 13.88
C ALA A 11 -4.34 -33.94 12.73
N ALA A 12 -3.67 -34.58 11.77
CA ALA A 12 -3.18 -33.92 10.56
C ALA A 12 -4.32 -33.32 9.72
N ALA A 13 -5.42 -34.08 9.56
CA ALA A 13 -6.61 -33.61 8.84
C ALA A 13 -7.29 -32.40 9.51
N CYS A 14 -7.38 -32.38 10.86
CA CYS A 14 -7.88 -31.23 11.60
C CYS A 14 -7.02 -29.98 11.38
N CYS A 15 -5.70 -30.10 11.40
CA CYS A 15 -4.80 -29.01 11.10
C CYS A 15 -4.96 -28.54 9.65
N TRP A 16 -5.02 -29.47 8.70
CA TRP A 16 -5.28 -29.14 7.30
C TRP A 16 -6.58 -28.34 7.12
N ALA A 17 -7.68 -28.79 7.72
CA ALA A 17 -8.96 -28.09 7.67
C ALA A 17 -8.91 -26.67 8.27
N SER A 18 -8.08 -26.46 9.29
CA SER A 18 -7.91 -25.16 9.93
C SER A 18 -7.11 -24.15 9.10
N LEU A 19 -6.32 -24.61 8.12
CA LEU A 19 -5.53 -23.73 7.23
C LEU A 19 -6.44 -22.78 6.41
N GLY A 20 -7.56 -23.25 5.90
CA GLY A 20 -8.48 -22.43 5.11
C GLY A 20 -8.93 -21.16 5.83
N PRO A 21 -9.58 -21.25 7.00
CA PRO A 21 -9.98 -20.09 7.78
C PRO A 21 -8.80 -19.24 8.26
N ALA A 22 -7.68 -19.84 8.64
CA ALA A 22 -6.48 -19.12 9.04
C ALA A 22 -5.90 -18.33 7.87
N GLY A 23 -5.71 -18.97 6.72
CA GLY A 23 -5.19 -18.33 5.51
C GLY A 23 -6.09 -17.20 5.01
N ALA A 24 -7.40 -17.37 4.99
CA ALA A 24 -8.33 -16.33 4.59
C ALA A 24 -8.19 -15.05 5.44
N ARG A 25 -7.92 -15.19 6.75
CA ARG A 25 -7.65 -14.03 7.62
C ARG A 25 -6.36 -13.32 7.24
N TRP A 26 -5.28 -14.04 6.99
CA TRP A 26 -3.99 -13.47 6.64
C TRP A 26 -3.95 -12.90 5.22
N LEU A 27 -4.64 -13.54 4.27
CA LEU A 27 -4.84 -13.00 2.91
C LEU A 27 -5.62 -11.69 2.94
N ARG A 28 -6.62 -11.57 3.84
CA ARG A 28 -7.32 -10.31 4.05
C ARG A 28 -6.40 -9.23 4.63
N VAL A 29 -5.52 -9.58 5.57
CA VAL A 29 -4.51 -8.64 6.07
C VAL A 29 -3.60 -8.19 4.94
N ALA A 30 -3.07 -9.10 4.13
CA ALA A 30 -2.25 -8.76 2.97
C ALA A 30 -2.98 -7.84 1.98
N GLN A 31 -4.26 -8.10 1.71
CA GLN A 31 -5.07 -7.24 0.84
C GLN A 31 -5.23 -5.84 1.42
N ARG A 32 -5.51 -5.72 2.71
CA ARG A 32 -5.62 -4.44 3.42
C ARG A 32 -4.30 -3.67 3.43
N GLU A 33 -3.19 -4.38 3.56
CA GLU A 33 -1.84 -3.82 3.53
C GLU A 33 -1.28 -3.70 2.09
N HIS A 34 -2.16 -3.69 1.09
CA HIS A 34 -1.83 -3.53 -0.33
C HIS A 34 -0.82 -4.55 -0.86
N TYR A 35 -0.83 -5.77 -0.29
CA TYR A 35 0.04 -6.89 -0.67
C TYR A 35 1.55 -6.60 -0.53
N LEU A 36 1.92 -5.75 0.43
CA LEU A 36 3.32 -5.48 0.75
C LEU A 36 3.95 -6.70 1.44
N ALA A 37 5.02 -7.21 0.87
CA ALA A 37 5.75 -8.32 1.47
C ALA A 37 6.25 -7.97 2.88
N GLY A 38 6.12 -8.90 3.82
CA GLY A 38 6.43 -8.72 5.23
C GLY A 38 5.35 -8.02 6.06
N SER A 39 4.28 -7.52 5.43
CA SER A 39 3.22 -6.82 6.17
C SER A 39 2.34 -7.75 6.98
N ALA A 40 2.01 -8.93 6.49
CA ALA A 40 1.20 -9.91 7.19
C ALA A 40 1.91 -10.43 8.45
N THR A 41 3.20 -10.75 8.36
CA THR A 41 4.01 -11.17 9.50
C THR A 41 4.17 -10.06 10.54
N ARG A 42 4.50 -8.83 10.12
CA ARG A 42 4.59 -7.68 11.03
C ARG A 42 3.27 -7.39 11.73
N PHE A 43 2.16 -7.48 11.00
CA PHE A 43 0.83 -7.33 11.58
C PHE A 43 0.55 -8.46 12.57
N ALA A 44 0.86 -9.72 12.21
CA ALA A 44 0.68 -10.87 13.08
C ALA A 44 1.44 -10.71 14.40
N LEU A 45 2.73 -10.40 14.36
CA LEU A 45 3.56 -10.20 15.55
C LEU A 45 2.99 -9.11 16.45
N ARG A 46 2.61 -7.96 15.89
CA ARG A 46 2.00 -6.88 16.66
C ARG A 46 0.65 -7.27 17.26
N TRP A 47 -0.20 -7.93 16.50
CA TRP A 47 -1.55 -8.29 16.94
C TRP A 47 -1.56 -9.38 18.02
N TRP A 48 -0.65 -10.35 17.92
CA TRP A 48 -0.49 -11.39 18.92
C TRP A 48 0.01 -10.84 20.26
N ILE A 49 0.81 -9.77 20.26
CA ILE A 49 1.37 -9.17 21.48
C ILE A 49 0.44 -8.10 22.06
N ARG A 50 -0.12 -7.20 21.23
CA ARG A 50 -0.95 -6.08 21.70
C ARG A 50 -2.28 -6.52 22.31
N VAL A 51 -2.89 -7.56 21.79
CA VAL A 51 -4.14 -8.11 22.32
C VAL A 51 -3.78 -9.17 23.37
N ARG A 52 -3.77 -8.79 24.64
CA ARG A 52 -3.30 -9.63 25.75
C ARG A 52 -3.88 -11.05 25.75
N ALA A 53 -5.13 -11.24 25.33
CA ALA A 53 -5.78 -12.55 25.22
C ALA A 53 -5.20 -13.43 24.11
N ASN A 54 -4.52 -12.86 23.11
CA ASN A 54 -3.93 -13.63 22.01
C ASN A 54 -2.57 -14.24 22.40
N THR A 55 -1.80 -13.60 23.27
CA THR A 55 -0.48 -14.09 23.66
C THR A 55 -0.51 -15.53 24.24
N PRO A 56 -1.37 -15.86 25.20
CA PRO A 56 -1.45 -17.25 25.69
C PRO A 56 -1.92 -18.23 24.64
N LEU A 57 -2.81 -17.82 23.73
CA LEU A 57 -3.24 -18.65 22.62
C LEU A 57 -2.11 -18.94 21.63
N LEU A 58 -1.26 -17.94 21.34
CA LEU A 58 -0.06 -18.15 20.53
C LEU A 58 0.90 -19.15 21.19
N VAL A 59 1.17 -18.96 22.50
CA VAL A 59 2.03 -19.88 23.25
C VAL A 59 1.46 -21.29 23.21
N LEU A 60 0.16 -21.44 23.44
CA LEU A 60 -0.52 -22.74 23.37
C LEU A 60 -0.36 -23.38 21.97
N ALA A 61 -0.55 -22.62 20.91
CA ALA A 61 -0.40 -23.11 19.52
C ALA A 61 1.04 -23.56 19.25
N LEU A 62 2.04 -22.77 19.69
CA LEU A 62 3.45 -23.09 19.50
C LEU A 62 3.87 -24.34 20.29
N VAL A 63 3.43 -24.44 21.55
CA VAL A 63 3.70 -25.62 22.39
C VAL A 63 3.02 -26.85 21.80
N ALA A 64 1.76 -26.75 21.40
CA ALA A 64 1.01 -27.87 20.80
C ALA A 64 1.66 -28.31 19.48
N ALA A 65 2.10 -27.37 18.63
CA ALA A 65 2.83 -27.66 17.41
C ALA A 65 4.18 -28.34 17.71
N GLY A 66 4.96 -27.85 18.66
CA GLY A 66 6.22 -28.45 19.07
C GLY A 66 6.06 -29.87 19.64
N LEU A 67 5.07 -30.06 20.51
CA LEU A 67 4.75 -31.36 21.07
C LEU A 67 4.28 -32.39 20.03
N SER A 68 3.71 -31.93 18.90
CA SER A 68 3.25 -32.83 17.83
C SER A 68 4.39 -33.58 17.11
N TRP A 69 5.64 -33.16 17.33
CA TRP A 69 6.80 -33.94 16.93
C TRP A 69 6.85 -35.31 17.63
N ARG A 70 6.48 -35.37 18.91
CA ARG A 70 6.52 -36.58 19.73
C ARG A 70 5.15 -37.19 19.93
N TRP A 71 4.12 -36.38 20.03
CA TRP A 71 2.72 -36.75 20.27
C TRP A 71 1.83 -36.15 19.18
N PRO A 72 1.55 -36.90 18.09
CA PRO A 72 0.83 -36.40 16.92
C PRO A 72 -0.52 -35.71 17.25
N VAL A 73 -1.24 -36.23 18.24
CA VAL A 73 -2.56 -35.73 18.63
C VAL A 73 -2.51 -34.28 19.17
N SER A 74 -1.37 -33.84 19.70
CA SER A 74 -1.25 -32.46 20.21
C SER A 74 -1.42 -31.40 19.12
N SER A 75 -1.20 -31.73 17.84
CA SER A 75 -1.46 -30.82 16.71
C SER A 75 -2.93 -30.35 16.63
N VAL A 76 -3.88 -31.09 17.19
CA VAL A 76 -5.29 -30.67 17.32
C VAL A 76 -5.41 -29.39 18.13
N GLY A 77 -4.55 -29.20 19.14
CA GLY A 77 -4.49 -27.96 19.92
C GLY A 77 -4.12 -26.75 19.04
N THR A 78 -3.16 -26.92 18.12
CA THR A 78 -2.81 -25.87 17.13
C THR A 78 -3.99 -25.57 16.21
N ALA A 79 -4.67 -26.61 15.71
CA ALA A 79 -5.86 -26.45 14.86
C ALA A 79 -6.98 -25.69 15.58
N ALA A 80 -7.27 -26.06 16.81
CA ALA A 80 -8.31 -25.42 17.64
C ALA A 80 -7.98 -23.92 17.86
N VAL A 81 -6.74 -23.60 18.22
CA VAL A 81 -6.31 -22.21 18.33
C VAL A 81 -6.45 -21.49 17.00
N ALA A 82 -6.02 -22.06 15.89
CA ALA A 82 -6.09 -21.43 14.58
C ALA A 82 -7.50 -21.12 14.11
N LEU A 83 -8.50 -21.87 14.53
CA LEU A 83 -9.91 -21.60 14.20
C LEU A 83 -10.45 -20.36 14.92
N ILE A 84 -10.03 -20.10 16.16
CA ILE A 84 -10.54 -19.03 17.01
C ILE A 84 -9.62 -17.80 17.05
N ALA A 85 -8.33 -17.97 16.92
CA ALA A 85 -7.32 -16.93 17.08
C ALA A 85 -6.67 -16.55 15.72
N PRO A 86 -6.09 -15.34 15.63
CA PRO A 86 -6.08 -14.31 16.68
C PRO A 86 -7.47 -13.67 16.85
N LEU A 87 -7.82 -13.47 18.13
CA LEU A 87 -9.09 -12.83 18.48
C LEU A 87 -9.17 -11.40 17.93
N GLY A 88 -10.36 -11.02 17.47
CA GLY A 88 -10.59 -9.71 16.87
C GLY A 88 -10.18 -9.58 15.41
N LEU A 89 -9.56 -10.62 14.81
CA LEU A 89 -9.26 -10.67 13.39
C LEU A 89 -10.24 -11.60 12.67
N SER A 90 -11.27 -11.05 12.03
CA SER A 90 -12.26 -11.82 11.28
C SER A 90 -12.14 -11.61 9.77
N VAL A 91 -12.59 -12.58 8.98
CA VAL A 91 -12.64 -12.48 7.51
C VAL A 91 -13.62 -11.39 7.05
N ARG A 92 -14.72 -11.21 7.77
CA ARG A 92 -15.78 -10.23 7.44
C ARG A 92 -15.47 -8.80 7.86
N GLY A 93 -14.56 -8.54 8.80
CA GLY A 93 -14.11 -7.25 9.33
C GLY A 93 -15.09 -6.08 9.28
N ARG A 94 -14.95 -5.15 10.22
CA ARG A 94 -15.84 -3.98 10.33
C ARG A 94 -15.62 -2.92 9.23
N THR A 95 -14.43 -2.83 8.64
CA THR A 95 -14.05 -1.72 7.76
C THR A 95 -13.89 -2.10 6.28
N SER A 96 -13.51 -3.33 5.97
CA SER A 96 -13.36 -3.80 4.58
C SER A 96 -13.50 -5.33 4.52
N PRO A 97 -14.50 -5.87 3.83
CA PRO A 97 -14.60 -7.30 3.58
C PRO A 97 -13.47 -7.76 2.65
N LEU A 98 -13.19 -9.07 2.67
CA LEU A 98 -12.27 -9.66 1.69
C LEU A 98 -12.87 -9.54 0.28
N GLY A 99 -12.26 -8.74 -0.58
CA GLY A 99 -12.68 -8.59 -1.98
C GLY A 99 -11.98 -9.61 -2.87
N VAL A 100 -12.74 -10.41 -3.61
CA VAL A 100 -12.18 -11.38 -4.55
C VAL A 100 -11.67 -10.65 -5.79
N THR A 101 -10.35 -10.44 -5.88
CA THR A 101 -9.68 -9.87 -7.04
C THR A 101 -8.78 -10.92 -7.71
N ARG A 102 -8.44 -10.73 -8.99
CA ARG A 102 -7.50 -11.63 -9.68
C ARG A 102 -6.17 -11.74 -8.92
N ARG A 103 -5.68 -10.62 -8.38
CA ARG A 103 -4.45 -10.60 -7.57
C ARG A 103 -4.59 -11.46 -6.31
N LEU A 104 -5.70 -11.36 -5.61
CA LEU A 104 -5.97 -12.18 -4.42
C LEU A 104 -6.03 -13.66 -4.77
N VAL A 105 -6.69 -14.03 -5.88
CA VAL A 105 -6.79 -15.43 -6.33
C VAL A 105 -5.40 -15.99 -6.65
N THR A 106 -4.57 -15.24 -7.38
CA THR A 106 -3.18 -15.65 -7.68
C THR A 106 -2.38 -15.83 -6.40
N LEU A 107 -2.47 -14.88 -5.46
CA LEU A 107 -1.79 -14.94 -4.18
C LEU A 107 -2.24 -16.15 -3.35
N ALA A 108 -3.55 -16.38 -3.30
CA ALA A 108 -4.12 -17.54 -2.59
C ALA A 108 -3.66 -18.87 -3.21
N ALA A 109 -3.57 -18.95 -4.53
CA ALA A 109 -3.08 -20.14 -5.21
C ALA A 109 -1.60 -20.43 -4.87
N ILE A 110 -0.73 -19.40 -4.88
CA ILE A 110 0.68 -19.54 -4.51
C ILE A 110 0.81 -19.93 -3.04
N TRP A 111 0.04 -19.29 -2.16
CA TRP A 111 -0.02 -19.62 -0.73
C TRP A 111 -0.47 -21.07 -0.52
N CYS A 112 -1.56 -21.49 -1.16
CA CYS A 112 -2.06 -22.88 -1.09
C CYS A 112 -1.02 -23.89 -1.58
N ALA A 113 -0.28 -23.57 -2.66
CA ALA A 113 0.79 -24.43 -3.16
C ALA A 113 1.94 -24.55 -2.16
N GLY A 114 2.34 -23.45 -1.52
CA GLY A 114 3.38 -23.45 -0.49
C GLY A 114 2.98 -24.24 0.75
N GLU A 115 1.78 -24.02 1.27
CA GLU A 115 1.25 -24.76 2.42
C GLU A 115 1.04 -26.25 2.08
N GLY A 116 0.52 -26.55 0.88
CA GLY A 116 0.39 -27.89 0.38
C GLY A 116 1.72 -28.61 0.26
N GLY A 117 2.78 -27.89 -0.15
CA GLY A 117 4.15 -28.42 -0.19
C GLY A 117 4.69 -28.77 1.19
N LEU A 118 4.47 -27.93 2.21
CA LEU A 118 4.85 -28.24 3.60
C LEU A 118 4.12 -29.47 4.13
N VAL A 119 2.85 -29.58 3.86
CA VAL A 119 2.04 -30.74 4.27
C VAL A 119 2.51 -32.00 3.54
N ALA A 120 2.72 -31.95 2.23
CA ALA A 120 3.24 -33.06 1.43
C ALA A 120 4.62 -33.51 1.94
N LEU A 121 5.50 -32.56 2.26
CA LEU A 121 6.78 -32.86 2.88
C LEU A 121 6.59 -33.61 4.21
N GLY A 122 5.58 -33.23 5.00
CA GLY A 122 5.24 -33.91 6.24
C GLY A 122 4.90 -35.38 6.05
N PHE A 123 4.23 -35.71 4.97
CA PHE A 123 3.97 -37.12 4.63
C PHE A 123 5.23 -37.87 4.19
N VAL A 124 6.06 -37.21 3.36
CA VAL A 124 7.34 -37.83 2.88
C VAL A 124 8.29 -38.12 4.05
N VAL A 125 8.41 -37.22 4.99
CA VAL A 125 9.32 -37.38 6.14
C VAL A 125 8.65 -38.07 7.34
N HIS A 126 7.45 -38.62 7.18
CA HIS A 126 6.65 -39.27 8.24
C HIS A 126 6.40 -38.39 9.48
N ARG A 127 6.22 -37.09 9.27
CA ARG A 127 5.97 -36.07 10.30
C ARG A 127 4.76 -35.17 9.94
N ALA A 128 3.76 -35.71 9.27
CA ALA A 128 2.60 -34.98 8.78
C ALA A 128 1.90 -34.14 9.87
N PRO A 129 1.57 -34.64 11.10
CA PRO A 129 0.95 -33.83 12.13
C PRO A 129 1.78 -32.62 12.55
N PHE A 130 3.10 -32.78 12.65
CA PHE A 130 4.01 -31.68 13.02
C PHE A 130 4.09 -30.62 11.91
N LEU A 131 4.37 -31.03 10.67
CA LEU A 131 4.52 -30.06 9.58
C LEU A 131 3.20 -29.40 9.21
N THR A 132 2.06 -30.08 9.34
CA THR A 132 0.74 -29.45 9.18
C THR A 132 0.43 -28.45 10.29
N ALA A 133 0.82 -28.75 11.53
CA ALA A 133 0.70 -27.76 12.63
C ALA A 133 1.63 -26.57 12.41
N MET A 134 2.85 -26.79 11.96
CA MET A 134 3.79 -25.71 11.62
C MET A 134 3.28 -24.86 10.45
N ALA A 135 2.68 -25.44 9.42
CA ALA A 135 2.04 -24.73 8.32
C ALA A 135 1.01 -23.72 8.84
N VAL A 136 0.16 -24.12 9.78
CA VAL A 136 -0.81 -23.22 10.42
C VAL A 136 -0.13 -22.07 11.16
N VAL A 137 0.95 -22.34 11.89
CA VAL A 137 1.69 -21.31 12.65
C VAL A 137 2.38 -20.32 11.73
N VAL A 138 2.99 -20.79 10.64
CA VAL A 138 3.74 -19.94 9.71
C VAL A 138 2.86 -19.32 8.62
N ALA A 139 1.57 -19.56 8.62
CA ALA A 139 0.64 -19.07 7.60
C ALA A 139 0.80 -17.57 7.25
N PRO A 140 0.98 -16.61 8.20
CA PRO A 140 1.24 -15.22 7.85
C PRO A 140 2.55 -15.02 7.08
N ALA A 141 3.62 -15.75 7.45
CA ALA A 141 4.90 -15.69 6.76
C ALA A 141 4.80 -16.29 5.35
N MET A 142 4.03 -17.36 5.19
CA MET A 142 3.78 -17.96 3.87
C MET A 142 2.97 -17.04 2.96
N VAL A 143 2.05 -16.24 3.51
CA VAL A 143 1.36 -15.18 2.76
C VAL A 143 2.37 -14.11 2.30
N ASP A 144 3.29 -13.70 3.16
CA ASP A 144 4.34 -12.73 2.77
C ASP A 144 5.30 -13.29 1.72
N LEU A 145 5.68 -14.58 1.81
CA LEU A 145 6.46 -15.24 0.76
C LEU A 145 5.70 -15.30 -0.58
N ALA A 146 4.40 -15.57 -0.55
CA ALA A 146 3.57 -15.51 -1.74
C ALA A 146 3.50 -14.08 -2.30
N CYS A 147 3.37 -13.05 -1.47
CA CYS A 147 3.47 -11.65 -1.90
C CYS A 147 4.83 -11.37 -2.56
N LEU A 148 5.92 -11.82 -1.96
CA LEU A 148 7.27 -11.64 -2.50
C LEU A 148 7.44 -12.34 -3.85
N ALA A 149 6.90 -13.54 -4.01
CA ALA A 149 6.95 -14.30 -5.25
C ALA A 149 6.20 -13.63 -6.41
N THR A 150 5.15 -12.84 -6.13
CA THR A 150 4.40 -12.09 -7.17
C THR A 150 5.09 -10.80 -7.60
N VAL A 151 5.98 -10.23 -6.79
CA VAL A 151 6.64 -8.93 -7.06
C VAL A 151 7.33 -8.85 -8.43
N PRO A 152 8.14 -9.85 -8.88
CA PRO A 152 8.79 -9.75 -10.19
C PRO A 152 7.81 -9.68 -11.35
N VAL A 153 6.77 -10.50 -11.30
CA VAL A 153 5.72 -10.54 -12.34
C VAL A 153 4.93 -9.23 -12.36
N GLU A 154 4.55 -8.72 -11.18
CA GLU A 154 3.85 -7.45 -11.06
C GLU A 154 4.69 -6.28 -11.57
N ARG A 155 5.99 -6.25 -11.23
CA ARG A 155 6.92 -5.23 -11.75
C ARG A 155 7.04 -5.30 -13.27
N LEU A 156 7.15 -6.50 -13.82
CA LEU A 156 7.22 -6.71 -15.28
C LEU A 156 5.93 -6.25 -15.98
N LEU A 157 4.77 -6.61 -15.46
CA LEU A 157 3.49 -6.18 -16.01
C LEU A 157 3.32 -4.66 -15.87
N ALA A 158 3.62 -4.10 -14.69
CA ALA A 158 3.55 -2.66 -14.46
C ALA A 158 4.53 -1.88 -15.36
N SER A 159 5.73 -2.41 -15.64
CA SER A 159 6.71 -1.76 -16.51
C SER A 159 6.20 -1.58 -17.94
N ARG A 160 5.45 -2.55 -18.48
CA ARG A 160 4.84 -2.44 -19.81
C ARG A 160 3.78 -1.34 -19.85
N PHE A 161 2.97 -1.22 -18.80
CA PHE A 161 1.98 -0.15 -18.67
C PHE A 161 2.65 1.21 -18.58
N VAL A 162 3.70 1.33 -17.77
CA VAL A 162 4.48 2.57 -17.63
C VAL A 162 5.16 2.93 -18.95
N ALA A 163 5.82 1.98 -19.61
CA ALA A 163 6.48 2.24 -20.90
C ALA A 163 5.48 2.72 -21.99
N THR A 164 4.25 2.19 -21.99
CA THR A 164 3.20 2.65 -22.90
C THR A 164 2.73 4.06 -22.51
N ALA A 165 2.55 4.33 -21.21
CA ALA A 165 2.17 5.65 -20.72
C ALA A 165 3.25 6.70 -21.01
N THR A 166 4.52 6.38 -20.82
CA THR A 166 5.64 7.28 -21.15
C THR A 166 5.68 7.63 -22.62
N ARG A 167 5.49 6.63 -23.50
CA ARG A 167 5.41 6.87 -24.95
C ARG A 167 4.22 7.77 -25.32
N ARG A 168 3.07 7.57 -24.66
CA ARG A 168 1.88 8.38 -24.90
C ARG A 168 2.05 9.82 -24.41
N LEU A 169 2.64 10.03 -23.23
CA LEU A 169 3.03 11.37 -22.75
C LEU A 169 4.00 12.05 -23.73
N GLY A 170 5.00 11.29 -24.23
CA GLY A 170 5.95 11.78 -25.23
C GLY A 170 5.36 12.01 -26.62
N ALA A 171 4.18 11.47 -26.95
CA ALA A 171 3.49 11.75 -28.20
C ALA A 171 2.54 12.96 -28.09
N VAL A 172 1.84 13.08 -26.95
CA VAL A 172 0.84 14.14 -26.74
C VAL A 172 1.49 15.44 -26.24
N HIS A 173 2.61 15.35 -25.48
CA HIS A 173 3.36 16.48 -24.91
C HIS A 173 2.49 17.44 -24.06
N PRO A 174 1.63 16.97 -23.14
CA PRO A 174 0.82 17.87 -22.33
C PRO A 174 1.67 18.58 -21.29
N LEU A 175 1.25 19.76 -20.86
CA LEU A 175 1.74 20.37 -19.62
C LEU A 175 1.31 19.49 -18.43
N ILE A 176 2.25 18.93 -17.70
CA ILE A 176 1.94 18.06 -16.56
C ILE A 176 1.92 18.90 -15.28
N VAL A 177 0.79 18.86 -14.57
CA VAL A 177 0.60 19.42 -13.24
C VAL A 177 0.55 18.26 -12.25
N GLY A 178 1.58 18.10 -11.43
CA GLY A 178 1.63 17.08 -10.39
C GLY A 178 1.11 17.61 -9.06
N ILE A 179 0.19 16.89 -8.42
CA ILE A 179 -0.40 17.32 -7.15
C ILE A 179 -0.19 16.24 -6.09
N THR A 180 0.50 16.59 -5.00
CA THR A 180 0.67 15.73 -3.83
C THR A 180 0.28 16.44 -2.54
N GLY A 181 0.29 15.71 -1.42
CA GLY A 181 -0.03 16.20 -0.09
C GLY A 181 -0.63 15.09 0.78
N SER A 182 -0.74 15.33 2.06
CA SER A 182 -1.43 14.44 2.99
C SER A 182 -2.94 14.54 2.81
N PHE A 183 -3.45 15.76 2.66
CA PHE A 183 -4.86 16.10 2.49
C PHE A 183 -5.05 17.00 1.26
N GLY A 184 -6.26 17.11 0.74
CA GLY A 184 -6.62 18.10 -0.28
C GLY A 184 -6.26 17.75 -1.72
N LYS A 185 -5.44 16.74 -2.01
CA LYS A 185 -4.99 16.37 -3.38
C LYS A 185 -6.11 16.30 -4.41
N THR A 186 -7.12 15.48 -4.13
CA THR A 186 -8.25 15.25 -5.05
C THR A 186 -9.11 16.49 -5.23
N SER A 187 -9.34 17.25 -4.15
CA SER A 187 -10.08 18.50 -4.21
C SER A 187 -9.35 19.54 -5.07
N THR A 188 -8.05 19.76 -4.80
CA THR A 188 -7.20 20.67 -5.58
C THR A 188 -7.15 20.25 -7.05
N LYS A 189 -6.96 18.96 -7.34
CA LYS A 189 -7.03 18.43 -8.71
C LYS A 189 -8.34 18.82 -9.41
N ASN A 190 -9.46 18.59 -8.74
CA ASN A 190 -10.77 18.86 -9.32
C ASN A 190 -11.00 20.37 -9.53
N TYR A 191 -10.54 21.23 -8.62
CA TYR A 191 -10.59 22.68 -8.80
C TYR A 191 -9.72 23.16 -9.96
N VAL A 192 -8.49 22.66 -10.07
CA VAL A 192 -7.61 22.99 -11.20
C VAL A 192 -8.24 22.58 -12.53
N VAL A 193 -8.81 21.38 -12.60
CA VAL A 193 -9.54 20.93 -13.81
C VAL A 193 -10.71 21.82 -14.13
N HIS A 194 -11.52 22.17 -13.13
CA HIS A 194 -12.71 23.03 -13.32
C HIS A 194 -12.33 24.41 -13.83
N LEU A 195 -11.33 25.04 -13.23
CA LEU A 195 -10.86 26.36 -13.61
C LEU A 195 -10.26 26.41 -15.02
N LEU A 196 -9.56 25.36 -15.41
CA LEU A 196 -8.91 25.27 -16.72
C LEU A 196 -9.86 24.78 -17.85
N ALA A 197 -11.01 24.17 -17.52
CA ALA A 197 -11.89 23.50 -18.47
C ALA A 197 -12.40 24.40 -19.60
N HIS A 198 -12.47 25.71 -19.39
CA HIS A 198 -12.90 26.70 -20.40
C HIS A 198 -11.74 27.31 -21.21
N GLN A 199 -10.48 27.03 -20.82
CA GLN A 199 -9.30 27.65 -21.42
C GLN A 199 -8.40 26.63 -22.15
N ALA A 200 -8.44 25.36 -21.74
CA ALA A 200 -7.57 24.31 -22.27
C ALA A 200 -8.27 22.95 -22.29
N ARG A 201 -7.76 22.05 -23.13
CA ARG A 201 -8.14 20.62 -23.06
C ARG A 201 -7.43 19.95 -21.91
N VAL A 202 -8.14 19.79 -20.79
CA VAL A 202 -7.61 19.23 -19.55
C VAL A 202 -8.04 17.80 -19.38
N VAL A 203 -7.09 16.93 -19.06
CA VAL A 203 -7.33 15.55 -18.60
C VAL A 203 -6.74 15.39 -17.21
N ALA A 204 -7.46 14.75 -16.30
CA ALA A 204 -6.97 14.46 -14.96
C ALA A 204 -6.92 12.96 -14.69
N SER A 205 -6.02 12.55 -13.80
CA SER A 205 -6.06 11.19 -13.27
C SER A 205 -7.38 10.95 -12.53
N PRO A 206 -8.11 9.84 -12.79
CA PRO A 206 -9.31 9.49 -12.05
C PRO A 206 -9.05 9.34 -10.54
N ALA A 207 -10.11 9.39 -9.73
CA ALA A 207 -10.01 9.18 -8.30
C ALA A 207 -9.26 7.87 -7.96
N SER A 208 -8.33 7.93 -7.02
CA SER A 208 -7.48 6.81 -6.58
C SER A 208 -6.40 6.32 -7.56
N PHE A 209 -6.29 6.89 -8.77
CA PHE A 209 -5.22 6.56 -9.72
C PHE A 209 -3.99 7.46 -9.47
N ASN A 210 -3.41 7.32 -8.28
CA ASN A 210 -2.34 8.19 -7.78
C ASN A 210 -1.02 7.47 -7.48
N ASN A 211 -0.96 6.16 -7.73
CA ASN A 211 0.25 5.36 -7.65
C ASN A 211 0.73 4.96 -9.05
N ARG A 212 1.88 4.29 -9.14
CA ARG A 212 2.52 3.91 -10.41
C ARG A 212 1.56 3.25 -11.41
N ALA A 213 0.85 2.21 -10.98
CA ALA A 213 -0.05 1.47 -11.86
C ALA A 213 -1.30 2.28 -12.21
N GLY A 214 -1.88 2.97 -11.23
CA GLY A 214 -3.06 3.81 -11.42
C GLY A 214 -2.78 5.00 -12.35
N LEU A 215 -1.67 5.70 -12.13
CA LEU A 215 -1.30 6.85 -12.96
C LEU A 215 -0.96 6.42 -14.40
N ALA A 216 -0.23 5.31 -14.58
CA ALA A 216 0.04 4.77 -15.91
C ALA A 216 -1.25 4.35 -16.62
N ARG A 217 -2.20 3.80 -15.88
CA ARG A 217 -3.54 3.47 -16.39
C ARG A 217 -4.30 4.74 -16.78
N ALA A 218 -4.27 5.78 -15.95
CA ALA A 218 -4.90 7.07 -16.26
C ALA A 218 -4.38 7.64 -17.59
N VAL A 219 -3.08 7.65 -17.78
CA VAL A 219 -2.46 8.12 -19.04
C VAL A 219 -2.88 7.25 -20.22
N ASN A 220 -2.84 5.92 -20.08
CA ASN A 220 -3.14 5.01 -21.18
C ASN A 220 -4.63 5.03 -21.59
N GLU A 221 -5.56 5.20 -20.65
CA GLU A 221 -6.99 5.12 -20.90
C GLU A 221 -7.63 6.49 -21.18
N HIS A 222 -7.11 7.58 -20.61
CA HIS A 222 -7.78 8.88 -20.64
C HIS A 222 -7.01 9.99 -21.36
N LEU A 223 -5.67 9.89 -21.47
CA LEU A 223 -4.92 10.90 -22.23
C LEU A 223 -5.22 10.73 -23.73
N VAL A 224 -5.72 11.76 -24.37
CA VAL A 224 -6.07 11.78 -25.79
C VAL A 224 -5.25 12.81 -26.55
N ASP A 225 -5.15 12.64 -27.86
CA ASP A 225 -4.46 13.60 -28.72
C ASP A 225 -5.10 14.99 -28.61
N GLY A 226 -4.25 16.01 -28.53
CA GLY A 226 -4.67 17.38 -28.34
C GLY A 226 -4.98 17.74 -26.87
N THR A 227 -4.68 16.84 -25.90
CA THR A 227 -4.66 17.22 -24.47
C THR A 227 -3.54 18.23 -24.24
N GLU A 228 -3.89 19.40 -23.72
CA GLU A 228 -2.93 20.47 -23.44
C GLU A 228 -2.40 20.41 -21.99
N VAL A 229 -3.25 20.00 -21.06
CA VAL A 229 -2.88 19.88 -19.64
C VAL A 229 -3.27 18.52 -19.10
N PHE A 230 -2.33 17.84 -18.45
CA PHE A 230 -2.58 16.61 -17.69
C PHE A 230 -2.38 16.84 -16.20
N VAL A 231 -3.44 16.73 -15.41
CA VAL A 231 -3.41 16.92 -13.96
C VAL A 231 -3.27 15.57 -13.28
N ALA A 232 -2.07 15.31 -12.75
CA ALA A 232 -1.67 14.05 -12.14
C ALA A 232 -1.73 14.13 -10.62
N GLU A 233 -2.65 13.41 -9.99
CA GLU A 233 -2.61 13.19 -8.54
C GLU A 233 -1.51 12.16 -8.22
N MET A 234 -0.54 12.51 -7.37
CA MET A 234 0.59 11.68 -6.99
C MET A 234 0.53 11.36 -5.49
N GLY A 235 0.26 10.09 -5.19
CA GLY A 235 0.23 9.55 -3.83
C GLY A 235 1.48 8.76 -3.51
N THR A 236 1.83 8.68 -2.22
CA THR A 236 2.96 7.88 -1.75
C THR A 236 2.68 7.26 -0.40
N TYR A 237 3.30 6.11 -0.18
CA TYR A 237 3.36 5.38 1.08
C TYR A 237 4.81 5.23 1.60
N GLY A 238 5.79 5.79 0.88
CA GLY A 238 7.20 5.73 1.25
C GLY A 238 8.08 6.63 0.37
N ARG A 239 9.31 6.85 0.81
CA ARG A 239 10.30 7.59 0.02
C ARG A 239 10.61 6.90 -1.30
N GLY A 240 10.90 7.68 -2.33
CA GLY A 240 11.24 7.25 -3.68
C GLY A 240 10.05 6.96 -4.58
N GLU A 241 8.83 6.83 -4.03
CA GLU A 241 7.66 6.51 -4.84
C GLU A 241 7.20 7.70 -5.69
N ILE A 242 7.25 8.93 -5.17
CA ILE A 242 6.96 10.15 -5.96
C ILE A 242 8.08 10.41 -6.95
N ALA A 243 9.33 10.25 -6.56
CA ALA A 243 10.46 10.35 -7.48
C ALA A 243 10.34 9.36 -8.64
N GLU A 244 9.90 8.12 -8.38
CA GLU A 244 9.61 7.13 -9.42
C GLU A 244 8.49 7.61 -10.37
N LEU A 245 7.42 8.22 -9.87
CA LEU A 245 6.34 8.79 -10.68
C LEU A 245 6.87 9.93 -11.55
N CYS A 246 7.63 10.86 -10.96
CA CYS A 246 8.24 11.99 -11.67
C CYS A 246 9.23 11.54 -12.74
N GLY A 247 9.89 10.39 -12.56
CA GLY A 247 10.85 9.85 -13.52
C GLY A 247 10.23 9.49 -14.89
N TRP A 248 8.95 9.16 -14.95
CA TRP A 248 8.26 8.83 -16.22
C TRP A 248 7.07 9.73 -16.54
N CYS A 249 6.55 10.48 -15.55
CA CYS A 249 5.50 11.49 -15.69
C CYS A 249 5.97 12.80 -15.02
N PRO A 250 7.01 13.48 -15.58
CA PRO A 250 7.66 14.61 -14.93
C PRO A 250 6.73 15.84 -14.89
N PRO A 251 6.33 16.33 -13.71
CA PRO A 251 5.53 17.53 -13.60
C PRO A 251 6.38 18.75 -13.94
N LYS A 252 5.85 19.63 -14.80
CA LYS A 252 6.41 20.97 -14.99
C LYS A 252 5.96 21.91 -13.88
N ILE A 253 4.76 21.70 -13.36
CA ILE A 253 4.20 22.40 -12.20
C ILE A 253 3.95 21.37 -11.11
N ALA A 254 4.59 21.53 -9.97
CA ALA A 254 4.39 20.70 -8.78
C ALA A 254 3.58 21.46 -7.73
N VAL A 255 2.58 20.79 -7.15
CA VAL A 255 1.73 21.37 -6.10
C VAL A 255 1.80 20.48 -4.86
N ILE A 256 2.12 21.07 -3.71
CA ILE A 256 2.08 20.38 -2.41
C ILE A 256 1.01 21.06 -1.54
N THR A 257 -0.09 20.33 -1.29
CA THR A 257 -1.28 20.92 -0.68
C THR A 257 -1.18 21.10 0.83
N ALA A 258 -0.79 20.04 1.54
CA ALA A 258 -0.64 20.06 2.99
C ALA A 258 0.17 18.83 3.47
N ILE A 259 0.82 18.95 4.62
CA ILE A 259 1.50 17.87 5.31
C ILE A 259 0.74 17.57 6.61
N GLY A 260 0.62 16.29 6.94
CA GLY A 260 -0.02 15.87 8.18
C GLY A 260 0.17 14.38 8.44
N PRO A 261 -0.23 13.88 9.62
CA PRO A 261 0.12 12.55 10.15
C PRO A 261 -0.67 11.41 9.46
N VAL A 262 -0.75 11.43 8.14
CA VAL A 262 -1.38 10.36 7.34
C VAL A 262 -0.35 9.26 7.10
N HIS A 263 -0.75 8.00 7.34
CA HIS A 263 0.15 6.84 7.21
C HIS A 263 1.39 6.89 8.11
N LEU A 264 1.31 7.56 9.25
CA LEU A 264 2.42 7.71 10.21
C LEU A 264 3.03 6.36 10.63
N GLU A 265 2.21 5.31 10.69
CA GLU A 265 2.69 3.94 10.99
C GLU A 265 3.71 3.41 9.96
N ARG A 266 3.70 3.95 8.74
CA ARG A 266 4.60 3.56 7.65
C ARG A 266 5.80 4.48 7.53
N PHE A 267 5.56 5.77 7.63
CA PHE A 267 6.60 6.79 7.52
C PHE A 267 7.45 6.94 8.79
N GLY A 268 6.86 6.68 9.96
CA GLY A 268 7.53 6.84 11.24
C GLY A 268 7.48 8.26 11.80
N SER A 269 7.58 9.29 10.97
CA SER A 269 7.49 10.70 11.38
C SER A 269 6.87 11.59 10.30
N GLU A 270 6.48 12.81 10.65
CA GLU A 270 5.97 13.81 9.71
C GLU A 270 7.07 14.38 8.81
N GLU A 271 8.31 14.42 9.30
CA GLU A 271 9.49 14.80 8.51
C GLU A 271 9.72 13.84 7.36
N GLU A 272 9.54 12.54 7.60
CA GLU A 272 9.62 11.53 6.55
C GLU A 272 8.48 11.67 5.52
N ILE A 273 7.28 12.06 5.98
CA ILE A 273 6.15 12.37 5.09
C ILE A 273 6.48 13.59 4.21
N LEU A 274 7.01 14.66 4.82
CA LEU A 274 7.44 15.85 4.09
C LEU A 274 8.50 15.49 3.06
N ALA A 275 9.55 14.79 3.46
CA ALA A 275 10.65 14.41 2.60
C ALA A 275 10.20 13.55 1.40
N ALA A 276 9.28 12.60 1.61
CA ALA A 276 8.72 11.79 0.52
C ALA A 276 7.86 12.61 -0.45
N LYS A 277 7.12 13.61 0.06
CA LYS A 277 6.25 14.46 -0.79
C LYS A 277 7.01 15.57 -1.49
N SER A 278 8.10 16.07 -0.91
CA SER A 278 8.94 17.08 -1.53
C SER A 278 9.68 16.58 -2.77
N GLU A 279 9.78 15.26 -2.97
CA GLU A 279 10.34 14.65 -4.19
C GLU A 279 9.64 15.16 -5.47
N ILE A 280 8.37 15.60 -5.38
CA ILE A 280 7.64 16.14 -6.54
C ILE A 280 8.22 17.46 -7.05
N ALA A 281 8.92 18.19 -6.19
CA ALA A 281 9.55 19.47 -6.53
C ALA A 281 10.86 19.29 -7.31
N ASP A 282 11.44 18.09 -7.27
CA ASP A 282 12.71 17.82 -7.93
C ASP A 282 12.51 17.79 -9.46
N GLY A 283 13.09 18.76 -10.15
CA GLY A 283 12.96 18.92 -11.60
C GLY A 283 11.71 19.67 -12.09
N ALA A 284 10.82 20.09 -11.20
CA ALA A 284 9.69 20.96 -11.56
C ALA A 284 10.18 22.39 -11.86
N ALA A 285 9.65 23.00 -12.92
CA ALA A 285 9.96 24.40 -13.24
C ALA A 285 9.25 25.38 -12.32
N THR A 286 8.07 25.01 -11.82
CA THR A 286 7.26 25.81 -10.89
C THR A 286 6.81 24.91 -9.73
N VAL A 287 6.92 25.43 -8.52
CA VAL A 287 6.45 24.75 -7.30
C VAL A 287 5.47 25.63 -6.56
N VAL A 288 4.26 25.12 -6.34
CA VAL A 288 3.19 25.78 -5.61
C VAL A 288 3.07 25.16 -4.23
N LEU A 289 3.17 25.98 -3.20
CA LEU A 289 3.19 25.56 -1.79
C LEU A 289 2.11 26.27 -0.98
N ASN A 290 1.40 25.52 -0.16
CA ASN A 290 0.55 26.12 0.89
C ASN A 290 1.44 26.50 2.08
N THR A 291 1.73 27.79 2.21
CA THR A 291 2.63 28.33 3.24
C THR A 291 1.97 28.57 4.59
N ASP A 292 0.69 28.30 4.74
CA ASP A 292 0.03 28.18 6.05
C ASP A 292 0.58 26.98 6.86
N ASP A 293 1.17 26.00 6.17
CA ASP A 293 1.95 24.94 6.79
C ASP A 293 3.42 25.37 6.89
N GLU A 294 3.90 25.60 8.13
CA GLU A 294 5.30 26.05 8.39
C GLU A 294 6.35 25.16 7.74
N ARG A 295 6.10 23.87 7.60
CA ARG A 295 7.03 22.92 6.97
C ARG A 295 7.14 23.17 5.48
N LEU A 296 6.03 23.50 4.83
CA LEU A 296 6.02 23.87 3.41
C LEU A 296 6.60 25.27 3.19
N ALA A 297 6.40 26.20 4.12
CA ALA A 297 7.05 27.51 4.08
C ALA A 297 8.59 27.35 4.11
N ARG A 298 9.11 26.55 5.06
CA ARG A 298 10.56 26.23 5.16
C ARG A 298 11.06 25.50 3.91
N LEU A 299 10.30 24.53 3.37
CA LEU A 299 10.64 23.88 2.11
C LEU A 299 10.76 24.91 0.97
N GLY A 300 9.88 25.89 0.89
CA GLY A 300 9.98 26.98 -0.06
C GLY A 300 11.27 27.78 0.07
N ASP A 301 11.67 28.10 1.31
CA ASP A 301 12.93 28.80 1.58
C ASP A 301 14.17 27.95 1.17
N ASP A 302 14.11 26.64 1.39
CA ASP A 302 15.18 25.72 1.00
C ASP A 302 15.27 25.57 -0.52
N LEU A 303 14.12 25.49 -1.21
CA LEU A 303 14.07 25.45 -2.67
C LEU A 303 14.61 26.74 -3.31
N ALA A 304 14.31 27.89 -2.70
CA ALA A 304 14.81 29.20 -3.17
C ALA A 304 16.35 29.35 -3.10
N ARG A 305 16.99 28.59 -2.21
CA ARG A 305 18.47 28.62 -2.04
C ARG A 305 19.22 27.63 -2.94
N ARG A 306 18.51 26.80 -3.71
CA ARG A 306 19.14 25.83 -4.61
C ARG A 306 19.81 26.52 -5.80
N ASP A 307 20.82 25.91 -6.36
CA ASP A 307 21.38 26.33 -7.65
C ASP A 307 20.33 26.07 -8.75
N GLY A 308 19.84 27.15 -9.40
CA GLY A 308 18.73 27.07 -10.36
C GLY A 308 17.38 26.81 -9.68
N PRO A 309 16.93 27.71 -8.81
CA PRO A 309 15.68 27.51 -8.07
C PRO A 309 14.48 27.45 -9.01
N PRO A 310 13.44 26.66 -8.69
CA PRO A 310 12.19 26.71 -9.41
C PRO A 310 11.49 28.06 -9.17
N VAL A 311 10.56 28.42 -10.03
CA VAL A 311 9.62 29.50 -9.73
C VAL A 311 8.75 29.04 -8.56
N LEU A 312 8.78 29.76 -7.46
CA LEU A 312 7.95 29.48 -6.29
C LEU A 312 6.68 30.30 -6.33
N ILE A 313 5.55 29.64 -6.05
CA ILE A 313 4.26 30.31 -5.82
C ILE A 313 3.81 29.91 -4.42
N ARG A 314 3.81 30.85 -3.51
CA ARG A 314 3.39 30.71 -2.13
C ARG A 314 1.92 31.08 -2.02
N CYS A 315 1.11 30.16 -1.52
CA CYS A 315 -0.31 30.37 -1.30
C CYS A 315 -0.60 30.41 0.21
N SER A 316 -1.38 31.36 0.66
CA SER A 316 -1.76 31.47 2.07
C SER A 316 -3.20 31.96 2.21
N THR A 317 -3.84 31.60 3.32
CA THR A 317 -5.12 32.16 3.77
C THR A 317 -4.95 33.20 4.89
N ALA A 318 -3.72 33.39 5.37
CA ALA A 318 -3.41 34.27 6.50
C ALA A 318 -2.35 35.32 6.16
N ASP A 319 -1.33 34.98 5.36
CA ASP A 319 -0.22 35.85 5.03
C ASP A 319 -0.47 36.65 3.75
N ARG A 320 -0.71 37.97 3.90
CA ARG A 320 -0.92 38.91 2.78
C ARG A 320 0.33 39.13 1.92
N SER A 321 1.49 38.71 2.38
CA SER A 321 2.74 38.80 1.59
C SER A 321 2.97 37.59 0.68
N ALA A 322 2.13 36.57 0.75
CA ALA A 322 2.17 35.41 -0.16
C ALA A 322 1.85 35.84 -1.60
N ASP A 323 2.39 35.11 -2.58
CA ASP A 323 2.14 35.39 -4.00
C ASP A 323 0.66 35.27 -4.37
N VAL A 324 -0.07 34.37 -3.69
CA VAL A 324 -1.51 34.23 -3.75
C VAL A 324 -2.06 34.18 -2.32
N CYS A 325 -2.84 35.16 -1.95
CA CYS A 325 -3.49 35.22 -0.64
C CYS A 325 -5.00 35.25 -0.81
N VAL A 326 -5.70 34.27 -0.22
CA VAL A 326 -7.16 34.22 -0.18
C VAL A 326 -7.61 34.60 1.23
N ILE A 327 -8.28 35.72 1.37
CA ILE A 327 -8.79 36.19 2.66
C ILE A 327 -10.30 36.14 2.61
N GLU A 328 -10.91 35.50 3.60
CA GLU A 328 -12.35 35.55 3.82
C GLU A 328 -12.67 36.76 4.72
N ASP A 329 -13.27 37.79 4.13
CA ASP A 329 -13.78 38.90 4.87
C ASP A 329 -15.30 38.98 4.67
N SER A 330 -16.05 38.87 5.77
CA SER A 330 -17.53 39.04 5.81
C SER A 330 -18.31 38.18 4.81
N GLY A 331 -17.77 36.94 4.51
CA GLY A 331 -18.40 36.00 3.56
C GLY A 331 -18.06 36.26 2.09
N VAL A 332 -17.12 37.14 1.80
CA VAL A 332 -16.55 37.39 0.47
C VAL A 332 -15.10 36.89 0.46
N CYS A 333 -14.74 36.02 -0.51
CA CYS A 333 -13.35 35.63 -0.73
C CYS A 333 -12.69 36.62 -1.70
N GLU A 334 -11.63 37.29 -1.25
CA GLU A 334 -10.75 38.14 -2.08
C GLU A 334 -9.47 37.31 -2.37
N VAL A 335 -8.98 37.38 -3.61
CA VAL A 335 -7.75 36.69 -4.08
C VAL A 335 -6.70 37.72 -4.40
#